data_e6a22d31a853a7d218017dc08f8580e8
#
_entry.id   e6a22d31a853a7d218017dc08f8580e8
#
_cell.length_a   1.000
_cell.length_b   1.000
_cell.length_c   1.000
_cell.angle_alpha   90.00
_cell.angle_beta   90.00
_cell.angle_gamma   90.00
#
_symmetry.space_group_name_H-M   'P 1'
#
loop_
_entity.id
_entity.type
_entity.pdbx_description
1 polymer ?
#
loop_
_entity_poly.entity_id
_entity_poly.type
_entity_poly.pdbx_seq_one_letter_code
_entity_poly.pdbx_strand_id
1 'polypeptide(L)'
;RAKFSVLSNGYKFLTTLPEFYQQDPTATVIINGSATDDMIVVDGQVINQGRQTTTAGFGVTKAGTILIGDNFKVEWDKVKQNDSTAHYAMYAVQSLIEKGTLQDGLDAETKDARAAIGVTSRGYYVFFVCQKYTSSGITVEQQRDIMADWACYYAVGLQGGSGSCMLVGGQRTIYSS
;
A
#
# COMPACT_ATOMS: atom_id res chain seq x y z
N ARG A 1 3.64 19.26 -0.73
CA ARG A 1 4.27 17.94 -0.82
C ARG A 1 3.53 17.01 0.15
N ALA A 2 3.03 15.87 -0.31
CA ALA A 2 2.43 14.89 0.59
C ALA A 2 3.48 14.39 1.59
N LYS A 3 3.08 14.30 2.85
CA LYS A 3 3.89 13.67 3.90
C LYS A 3 3.37 12.26 4.09
N PHE A 4 4.24 11.28 4.03
CA PHE A 4 3.93 9.88 4.28
C PHE A 4 4.47 9.44 5.62
N SER A 5 3.72 8.57 6.27
CA SER A 5 4.22 7.78 7.38
C SER A 5 3.63 6.37 7.32
N VAL A 6 4.34 5.39 7.84
CA VAL A 6 3.85 4.06 8.11
C VAL A 6 3.76 3.92 9.61
N LEU A 7 2.58 3.60 10.10
CA LEU A 7 2.35 3.35 11.52
C LEU A 7 2.36 1.85 11.76
N SER A 8 3.04 1.41 12.80
CA SER A 8 3.11 0.02 13.20
C SER A 8 3.11 -0.09 14.72
N ASN A 9 2.42 -1.09 15.22
CA ASN A 9 2.44 -1.42 16.66
C ASN A 9 3.47 -2.51 17.01
N GLY A 10 4.40 -2.81 16.10
CA GLY A 10 5.44 -3.81 16.29
C GLY A 10 4.92 -5.25 16.38
N TYR A 11 3.82 -5.56 15.70
CA TYR A 11 3.16 -6.90 15.69
C TYR A 11 2.60 -7.40 17.02
N LYS A 12 2.51 -6.55 18.01
CA LYS A 12 2.03 -7.01 19.32
C LYS A 12 0.53 -7.23 19.37
N PHE A 13 -0.23 -6.47 18.57
CA PHE A 13 -1.70 -6.54 18.52
C PHE A 13 -2.23 -6.06 17.18
N LEU A 14 -3.42 -6.54 16.80
CA LEU A 14 -4.18 -5.92 15.73
C LEU A 14 -4.64 -4.53 16.20
N THR A 15 -4.29 -3.51 15.42
CA THR A 15 -4.63 -2.11 15.72
C THR A 15 -5.60 -1.61 14.67
N THR A 16 -6.67 -0.97 15.10
CA THR A 16 -7.68 -0.41 14.21
C THR A 16 -7.21 0.94 13.63
N LEU A 17 -7.77 1.35 12.48
CA LEU A 17 -7.44 2.66 11.91
C LEU A 17 -7.77 3.84 12.84
N PRO A 18 -8.89 3.85 13.61
CA PRO A 18 -9.11 4.90 14.60
C PRO A 18 -8.03 4.98 15.67
N GLU A 19 -7.48 3.85 16.13
CA GLU A 19 -6.36 3.84 17.09
C GLU A 19 -5.08 4.39 16.46
N PHE A 20 -4.80 4.09 15.19
CA PHE A 20 -3.70 4.72 14.47
C PHE A 20 -3.92 6.22 14.26
N TYR A 21 -5.16 6.66 13.99
CA TYR A 21 -5.47 8.08 13.88
C TYR A 21 -5.22 8.84 15.20
N GLN A 22 -5.44 8.20 16.34
CA GLN A 22 -5.09 8.82 17.64
C GLN A 22 -3.58 9.04 17.79
N GLN A 23 -2.75 8.22 17.13
CA GLN A 23 -1.29 8.40 17.15
C GLN A 23 -0.83 9.54 16.23
N ASP A 24 -1.53 9.77 15.11
CA ASP A 24 -1.29 10.90 14.20
C ASP A 24 -2.60 11.54 13.75
N PRO A 25 -3.20 12.42 14.56
CA PRO A 25 -4.45 13.10 14.24
C PRO A 25 -4.35 14.08 13.06
N THR A 26 -3.14 14.34 12.58
CA THR A 26 -2.91 15.20 11.42
C THR A 26 -2.99 14.43 10.09
N ALA A 27 -3.10 13.11 10.14
CA ALA A 27 -3.21 12.28 8.95
C ALA A 27 -4.51 12.59 8.19
N THR A 28 -4.38 12.95 6.93
CA THR A 28 -5.53 13.21 6.05
C THR A 28 -6.16 11.91 5.57
N VAL A 29 -5.35 10.92 5.26
CA VAL A 29 -5.78 9.58 4.82
C VAL A 29 -4.96 8.53 5.56
N ILE A 30 -5.64 7.52 6.07
CA ILE A 30 -5.02 6.29 6.58
C ILE A 30 -5.66 5.12 5.84
N ILE A 31 -4.84 4.23 5.33
CA ILE A 31 -5.25 3.01 4.62
C ILE A 31 -4.53 1.81 5.25
N ASN A 32 -5.13 0.64 5.18
CA ASN A 32 -4.42 -0.57 5.56
C ASN A 32 -3.18 -0.79 4.68
N GLY A 33 -2.15 -1.34 5.28
CA GLY A 33 -0.89 -1.63 4.59
C GLY A 33 -0.80 -3.07 4.10
N SER A 34 0.38 -3.64 4.28
CA SER A 34 0.77 -4.97 3.89
C SER A 34 0.34 -6.02 4.93
N ALA A 35 0.49 -7.28 4.59
CA ALA A 35 0.27 -8.38 5.51
C ALA A 35 1.27 -8.37 6.68
N THR A 36 0.90 -9.00 7.79
CA THR A 36 1.72 -9.02 9.02
C THR A 36 3.09 -9.66 8.85
N ASP A 37 3.24 -10.51 7.84
CA ASP A 37 4.48 -11.25 7.55
C ASP A 37 5.43 -10.50 6.62
N ASP A 38 5.03 -9.34 6.09
CA ASP A 38 5.81 -8.61 5.12
C ASP A 38 6.81 -7.64 5.73
N MET A 39 7.80 -7.20 4.93
CA MET A 39 8.73 -6.18 5.35
C MET A 39 8.01 -4.87 5.64
N ILE A 40 8.32 -4.29 6.79
CA ILE A 40 7.85 -2.96 7.19
C ILE A 40 9.04 -2.15 7.69
N VAL A 41 9.17 -0.93 7.17
CA VAL A 41 10.16 0.04 7.62
C VAL A 41 9.46 1.31 8.07
N VAL A 42 9.78 1.77 9.25
CA VAL A 42 9.26 3.01 9.86
C VAL A 42 10.44 3.86 10.30
N ASP A 43 10.49 5.11 9.86
CA ASP A 43 11.58 6.04 10.20
C ASP A 43 12.99 5.47 9.94
N GLY A 44 13.14 4.72 8.85
CA GLY A 44 14.39 4.05 8.50
C GLY A 44 14.72 2.79 9.31
N GLN A 45 13.91 2.45 10.30
CA GLN A 45 14.08 1.23 11.09
C GLN A 45 13.27 0.07 10.50
N VAL A 46 13.91 -1.06 10.28
CA VAL A 46 13.22 -2.28 9.87
C VAL A 46 12.47 -2.84 11.08
N ILE A 47 11.16 -2.65 11.10
CA ILE A 47 10.28 -3.16 12.16
C ILE A 47 10.04 -4.66 11.95
N ASN A 48 9.90 -5.08 10.70
CA ASN A 48 9.85 -6.47 10.30
C ASN A 48 10.66 -6.68 9.02
N GLN A 49 11.45 -7.76 8.98
CA GLN A 49 12.19 -8.11 7.76
C GLN A 49 11.32 -8.83 6.74
N GLY A 50 10.23 -9.42 7.20
CA GLY A 50 9.26 -10.11 6.36
C GLY A 50 9.74 -11.42 5.76
N ARG A 51 8.78 -12.23 5.35
CA ARG A 51 9.02 -13.30 4.38
C ARG A 51 8.91 -12.66 3.01
N GLN A 52 9.98 -12.56 2.28
CA GLN A 52 9.93 -12.02 0.92
C GLN A 52 9.09 -12.95 0.02
N THR A 53 7.79 -12.73 0.00
CA THR A 53 6.85 -13.50 -0.85
C THR A 53 6.62 -12.82 -2.18
N THR A 54 6.97 -11.54 -2.29
CA THR A 54 6.76 -10.71 -3.49
C THR A 54 7.94 -9.77 -3.71
N THR A 55 8.09 -9.28 -4.94
CA THR A 55 9.05 -8.24 -5.30
C THR A 55 8.42 -6.84 -5.34
N ALA A 56 7.09 -6.79 -5.37
CA ALA A 56 6.33 -5.55 -5.40
C ALA A 56 6.34 -4.86 -4.03
N GLY A 57 6.29 -3.54 -4.05
CA GLY A 57 6.22 -2.76 -2.82
C GLY A 57 6.02 -1.29 -3.04
N PHE A 58 5.94 -0.59 -1.93
CA PHE A 58 5.84 0.86 -1.86
C PHE A 58 6.80 1.39 -0.79
N GLY A 59 7.49 2.46 -1.11
CA GLY A 59 8.35 3.13 -0.14
C GLY A 59 8.59 4.60 -0.49
N VAL A 60 8.99 5.35 0.50
CA VAL A 60 9.37 6.75 0.38
C VAL A 60 10.71 6.96 1.06
N THR A 61 11.68 7.47 0.33
CA THR A 61 12.99 7.79 0.89
C THR A 61 12.94 9.07 1.72
N LYS A 62 13.95 9.31 2.53
CA LYS A 62 14.10 10.56 3.29
C LYS A 62 14.12 11.80 2.40
N ALA A 63 14.64 11.68 1.18
CA ALA A 63 14.62 12.75 0.16
C ALA A 63 13.22 12.95 -0.47
N GLY A 64 12.25 12.07 -0.19
CA GLY A 64 10.91 12.11 -0.76
C GLY A 64 10.80 11.42 -2.11
N THR A 65 11.80 10.61 -2.50
CA THR A 65 11.71 9.77 -3.70
C THR A 65 10.77 8.61 -3.43
N ILE A 66 9.88 8.34 -4.38
CA ILE A 66 8.93 7.23 -4.30
C ILE A 66 9.54 6.02 -4.98
N LEU A 67 9.48 4.89 -4.32
CA LEU A 67 9.81 3.56 -4.82
C LEU A 67 8.52 2.75 -4.84
N ILE A 68 8.10 2.27 -6.00
CA ILE A 68 6.83 1.55 -6.15
C ILE A 68 6.90 0.62 -7.37
N GLY A 69 6.26 -0.53 -7.28
CA GLY A 69 6.15 -1.48 -8.38
C GLY A 69 6.93 -2.78 -8.14
N ASP A 70 7.09 -3.58 -9.18
CA ASP A 70 7.72 -4.90 -9.14
C ASP A 70 9.22 -4.88 -8.84
N ASN A 71 9.90 -3.82 -9.22
CA ASN A 71 11.32 -3.66 -8.93
C ASN A 71 11.59 -3.05 -7.54
N PHE A 72 10.57 -2.91 -6.73
CA PHE A 72 10.68 -2.28 -5.41
C PHE A 72 11.82 -2.87 -4.58
N LYS A 73 11.92 -4.20 -4.50
CA LYS A 73 12.98 -4.87 -3.72
C LYS A 73 14.38 -4.48 -4.18
N VAL A 74 14.60 -4.43 -5.49
CA VAL A 74 15.91 -4.08 -6.07
C VAL A 74 16.25 -2.63 -5.80
N GLU A 75 15.30 -1.72 -6.02
CA GLU A 75 15.49 -0.29 -5.76
C GLU A 75 15.65 -0.02 -4.26
N TRP A 76 14.90 -0.70 -3.42
CA TRP A 76 15.04 -0.64 -1.97
C TRP A 76 16.43 -1.07 -1.50
N ASP A 77 16.95 -2.19 -2.00
CA ASP A 77 18.27 -2.66 -1.63
C ASP A 77 19.37 -1.69 -2.03
N LYS A 78 19.25 -1.03 -3.19
CA LYS A 78 20.17 0.03 -3.61
C LYS A 78 20.14 1.23 -2.66
N VAL A 79 18.95 1.65 -2.26
CA VAL A 79 18.77 2.76 -1.31
C VAL A 79 19.33 2.38 0.04
N LYS A 80 19.05 1.17 0.53
CA LYS A 80 19.54 0.65 1.80
C LYS A 80 21.06 0.57 1.87
N GLN A 81 21.72 0.25 0.75
CA GLN A 81 23.19 0.17 0.68
C GLN A 81 23.87 1.55 0.72
N ASN A 82 23.18 2.58 0.22
CA ASN A 82 23.71 3.94 0.11
C ASN A 82 23.31 4.84 1.27
N ASP A 83 22.98 4.26 2.43
CA ASP A 83 22.57 4.94 3.63
C ASP A 83 21.04 4.98 3.83
N SER A 84 20.61 4.62 5.01
CA SER A 84 19.58 5.24 5.88
C SER A 84 18.56 6.22 5.24
N THR A 85 18.48 6.29 3.93
CA THR A 85 17.63 7.24 3.20
C THR A 85 16.21 6.73 3.01
N ALA A 86 15.97 5.46 3.26
CA ALA A 86 14.64 4.92 3.25
C ALA A 86 13.95 5.27 4.56
N HIS A 87 12.87 6.01 4.45
CA HIS A 87 12.14 6.51 5.61
C HIS A 87 10.99 5.60 5.96
N TYR A 88 10.21 5.22 4.96
CA TYR A 88 9.06 4.32 5.09
C TYR A 88 9.03 3.34 3.94
N ALA A 89 8.77 2.07 4.20
CA ALA A 89 8.63 1.07 3.16
C ALA A 89 7.78 -0.13 3.63
N MET A 90 7.12 -0.75 2.68
CA MET A 90 6.41 -2.00 2.88
C MET A 90 6.36 -2.80 1.59
N TYR A 91 6.35 -4.14 1.67
CA TYR A 91 5.98 -4.97 0.54
C TYR A 91 4.50 -4.81 0.23
N ALA A 92 4.15 -4.97 -1.03
CA ALA A 92 2.79 -5.08 -1.52
C ALA A 92 2.49 -6.54 -1.91
N VAL A 93 1.23 -6.87 -2.07
CA VAL A 93 0.83 -8.22 -2.48
C VAL A 93 1.29 -8.48 -3.92
N GLN A 94 1.11 -7.49 -4.80
CA GLN A 94 1.46 -7.57 -6.22
C GLN A 94 1.50 -6.21 -6.88
N SER A 95 2.19 -6.11 -8.02
CA SER A 95 2.07 -4.97 -8.91
C SER A 95 0.79 -5.05 -9.74
N LEU A 96 0.17 -3.92 -9.98
CA LEU A 96 -1.02 -3.77 -10.82
C LEU A 96 -0.70 -3.00 -12.10
N ILE A 97 0.11 -1.95 -11.98
CA ILE A 97 0.52 -1.09 -13.10
C ILE A 97 1.99 -0.75 -12.91
N GLU A 98 2.77 -0.92 -13.97
CA GLU A 98 4.21 -0.62 -14.00
C GLU A 98 4.51 0.31 -15.18
N LYS A 99 4.92 1.56 -14.92
CA LYS A 99 5.23 2.58 -15.94
C LYS A 99 4.12 2.77 -16.98
N GLY A 100 2.86 2.76 -16.50
CA GLY A 100 1.68 2.88 -17.35
C GLY A 100 1.28 1.59 -18.07
N THR A 101 2.02 0.50 -17.90
CA THR A 101 1.68 -0.82 -18.46
C THR A 101 0.88 -1.62 -17.45
N LEU A 102 -0.29 -2.08 -17.86
CA LEU A 102 -1.13 -2.97 -17.07
C LEU A 102 -0.45 -4.32 -16.90
N GLN A 103 -0.45 -4.86 -15.69
CA GLN A 103 0.11 -6.18 -15.43
C GLN A 103 -0.89 -7.25 -15.84
N ASP A 104 -0.39 -8.29 -16.51
CA ASP A 104 -1.15 -9.45 -16.95
C ASP A 104 -1.11 -10.59 -15.93
N GLY A 105 -1.98 -11.59 -16.13
CA GLY A 105 -2.02 -12.80 -15.29
C GLY A 105 -2.51 -12.57 -13.86
N LEU A 106 -3.20 -11.46 -13.61
CA LEU A 106 -3.83 -11.17 -12.34
C LEU A 106 -5.10 -12.00 -12.16
N ASP A 107 -5.49 -12.24 -10.90
CA ASP A 107 -6.72 -12.97 -10.57
C ASP A 107 -7.95 -12.23 -11.13
N ALA A 108 -8.61 -12.86 -12.10
CA ALA A 108 -9.82 -12.37 -12.77
C ALA A 108 -11.10 -13.00 -12.24
N GLU A 109 -11.02 -13.91 -11.27
CA GLU A 109 -12.16 -14.72 -10.82
C GLU A 109 -12.57 -14.40 -9.37
N THR A 110 -11.61 -14.33 -8.47
CA THR A 110 -11.87 -14.17 -7.04
C THR A 110 -12.22 -12.74 -6.68
N LYS A 111 -13.48 -12.52 -6.37
CA LYS A 111 -13.97 -11.23 -5.86
C LYS A 111 -13.77 -11.11 -4.36
N ASP A 112 -13.14 -10.04 -3.94
CA ASP A 112 -12.93 -9.73 -2.52
C ASP A 112 -12.85 -8.22 -2.28
N ALA A 113 -12.83 -7.81 -1.02
CA ALA A 113 -12.42 -6.46 -0.65
C ALA A 113 -10.96 -6.25 -1.04
N ARG A 114 -10.63 -5.10 -1.59
CA ARG A 114 -9.30 -4.79 -2.12
C ARG A 114 -8.82 -3.43 -1.63
N ALA A 115 -7.53 -3.31 -1.47
CA ALA A 115 -6.86 -2.05 -1.20
C ALA A 115 -5.67 -1.88 -2.14
N ALA A 116 -5.40 -0.66 -2.57
CA ALA A 116 -4.27 -0.33 -3.43
C ALA A 116 -3.73 1.08 -3.14
N ILE A 117 -2.48 1.27 -3.49
CA ILE A 117 -1.86 2.58 -3.60
C ILE A 117 -1.28 2.73 -5.00
N GLY A 118 -1.47 3.90 -5.61
CA GLY A 118 -0.92 4.23 -6.90
C GLY A 118 -0.35 5.64 -6.95
N VAL A 119 0.44 5.88 -7.99
CA VAL A 119 1.02 7.19 -8.28
C VAL A 119 0.81 7.50 -9.76
N THR A 120 0.21 8.65 -10.06
CA THR A 120 0.04 9.12 -11.43
C THR A 120 1.35 9.65 -11.99
N SER A 121 1.45 9.80 -13.32
CA SER A 121 2.61 10.42 -13.98
C SER A 121 2.85 11.88 -13.55
N ARG A 122 1.83 12.54 -12.99
CA ARG A 122 1.91 13.90 -12.43
C ARG A 122 2.34 13.92 -10.95
N GLY A 123 2.57 12.74 -10.34
CA GLY A 123 2.97 12.62 -8.94
C GLY A 123 1.82 12.72 -7.92
N TYR A 124 0.57 12.59 -8.36
CA TYR A 124 -0.56 12.46 -7.43
C TYR A 124 -0.65 11.04 -6.90
N TYR A 125 -0.96 10.93 -5.62
CA TYR A 125 -1.22 9.63 -4.98
C TYR A 125 -2.70 9.27 -5.10
N VAL A 126 -2.96 8.02 -5.41
CA VAL A 126 -4.29 7.42 -5.44
C VAL A 126 -4.34 6.34 -4.38
N PHE A 127 -5.23 6.50 -3.41
CA PHE A 127 -5.54 5.49 -2.41
C PHE A 127 -6.89 4.89 -2.76
N PHE A 128 -6.94 3.59 -2.89
CA PHE A 128 -8.13 2.87 -3.28
C PHE A 128 -8.46 1.80 -2.25
N VAL A 129 -9.73 1.73 -1.86
CA VAL A 129 -10.28 0.63 -1.07
C VAL A 129 -11.68 0.34 -1.57
N CYS A 130 -12.00 -0.92 -1.79
CA CYS A 130 -13.37 -1.38 -1.97
C CYS A 130 -13.76 -2.38 -0.89
N GLN A 131 -15.04 -2.40 -0.57
CA GLN A 131 -15.64 -3.33 0.38
C GLN A 131 -16.10 -4.60 -0.33
N LYS A 132 -16.28 -5.66 0.46
CA LYS A 132 -17.00 -6.84 0.05
C LYS A 132 -18.32 -6.91 0.83
N TYR A 133 -19.43 -6.69 0.16
CA TYR A 133 -20.74 -6.98 0.72
C TYR A 133 -21.26 -8.28 0.13
N THR A 134 -21.55 -9.26 0.99
CA THR A 134 -22.19 -10.55 0.71
C THR A 134 -21.77 -11.33 -0.54
N SER A 135 -21.74 -10.75 -1.71
CA SER A 135 -21.29 -11.37 -2.98
C SER A 135 -20.62 -10.38 -3.91
N SER A 136 -20.50 -9.14 -3.45
CA SER A 136 -19.80 -8.08 -4.18
C SER A 136 -18.35 -8.00 -3.70
N GLY A 137 -17.58 -7.27 -4.31
CA GLY A 137 -16.16 -7.12 -4.22
C GLY A 137 -15.66 -7.05 -5.64
N ILE A 138 -14.40 -6.94 -5.82
CA ILE A 138 -13.77 -6.89 -7.13
C ILE A 138 -12.65 -7.91 -7.25
N THR A 139 -12.36 -8.32 -8.49
CA THR A 139 -11.18 -9.12 -8.78
C THR A 139 -9.93 -8.24 -8.75
N VAL A 140 -8.74 -8.86 -8.76
CA VAL A 140 -7.48 -8.10 -8.85
C VAL A 140 -7.37 -7.42 -10.21
N GLU A 141 -7.85 -8.05 -11.26
CA GLU A 141 -7.87 -7.48 -12.59
C GLU A 141 -8.75 -6.21 -12.64
N GLN A 142 -9.95 -6.26 -12.06
CA GLN A 142 -10.82 -5.09 -11.94
C GLN A 142 -10.19 -3.98 -11.07
N GLN A 143 -9.46 -4.34 -10.02
CA GLN A 143 -8.70 -3.38 -9.22
C GLN A 143 -7.64 -2.66 -10.06
N ARG A 144 -6.89 -3.40 -10.89
CA ARG A 144 -5.91 -2.85 -11.84
C ARG A 144 -6.57 -1.84 -12.77
N ASP A 145 -7.70 -2.22 -13.38
CA ASP A 145 -8.40 -1.40 -14.36
C ASP A 145 -8.92 -0.10 -13.73
N ILE A 146 -9.47 -0.16 -12.51
CA ILE A 146 -9.87 1.05 -11.76
C ILE A 146 -8.66 1.97 -11.50
N MET A 147 -7.52 1.42 -11.12
CA MET A 147 -6.32 2.23 -10.90
C MET A 147 -5.81 2.85 -12.22
N ALA A 148 -6.01 2.19 -13.36
CA ALA A 148 -5.70 2.73 -14.68
C ALA A 148 -6.64 3.88 -15.05
N ASP A 149 -7.94 3.75 -14.79
CA ASP A 149 -8.93 4.82 -15.01
C ASP A 149 -8.60 6.09 -14.21
N TRP A 150 -7.98 5.94 -13.05
CA TRP A 150 -7.43 7.05 -12.26
C TRP A 150 -6.06 7.54 -12.74
N ALA A 151 -5.64 7.13 -13.95
CA ALA A 151 -4.38 7.51 -14.58
C ALA A 151 -3.13 7.21 -13.75
N CYS A 152 -3.15 6.14 -12.98
CA CYS A 152 -1.96 5.68 -12.28
C CYS A 152 -0.88 5.26 -13.28
N TYR A 153 0.32 5.74 -13.07
CA TYR A 153 1.51 5.34 -13.81
C TYR A 153 2.21 4.14 -13.15
N TYR A 154 2.09 4.06 -11.82
CA TYR A 154 2.41 2.91 -10.99
C TYR A 154 1.25 2.61 -10.06
N ALA A 155 0.96 1.35 -9.83
CA ALA A 155 0.03 0.92 -8.78
C ALA A 155 0.40 -0.46 -8.23
N VAL A 156 0.22 -0.63 -6.93
CA VAL A 156 0.41 -1.91 -6.23
C VAL A 156 -0.81 -2.24 -5.40
N GLY A 157 -1.17 -3.52 -5.37
CA GLY A 157 -2.21 -4.06 -4.51
C GLY A 157 -1.69 -4.28 -3.11
N LEU A 158 -2.41 -3.77 -2.12
CA LEU A 158 -2.16 -4.00 -0.70
C LEU A 158 -2.96 -5.20 -0.21
N GLN A 159 -2.81 -5.54 1.09
CA GLN A 159 -3.60 -6.61 1.70
C GLN A 159 -5.09 -6.35 1.51
N GLY A 160 -5.79 -7.35 0.98
CA GLY A 160 -7.23 -7.35 0.75
C GLY A 160 -8.01 -8.02 1.90
N GLY A 161 -9.25 -8.41 1.58
CA GLY A 161 -10.13 -9.13 2.50
C GLY A 161 -10.64 -8.26 3.65
N SER A 162 -10.89 -8.88 4.80
CA SER A 162 -11.45 -8.21 5.98
C SER A 162 -10.58 -7.07 6.55
N GLY A 163 -9.31 -7.01 6.17
CA GLY A 163 -8.40 -5.93 6.55
C GLY A 163 -8.54 -4.66 5.72
N SER A 164 -9.29 -4.70 4.61
CA SER A 164 -9.42 -3.55 3.71
C SER A 164 -10.23 -2.43 4.35
N CYS A 165 -9.58 -1.32 4.64
CA CYS A 165 -10.21 -0.19 5.31
C CYS A 165 -9.53 1.14 4.96
N MET A 166 -10.29 2.23 5.02
CA MET A 166 -9.80 3.59 4.80
C MET A 166 -10.46 4.56 5.77
N LEU A 167 -9.67 5.51 6.24
CA LEU A 167 -10.11 6.63 7.06
C LEU A 167 -9.66 7.92 6.40
N VAL A 168 -10.57 8.87 6.24
CA VAL A 168 -10.30 10.17 5.61
C VAL A 168 -10.74 11.27 6.58
N GLY A 169 -9.82 12.20 6.89
CA GLY A 169 -10.10 13.31 7.82
C GLY A 169 -10.56 12.85 9.20
N GLY A 170 -10.06 11.73 9.69
CA GLY A 170 -10.47 11.15 10.97
C GLY A 170 -11.81 10.40 10.94
N GLN A 171 -12.53 10.45 9.82
CA GLN A 171 -13.79 9.73 9.65
C GLN A 171 -13.57 8.43 8.88
N ARG A 172 -14.07 7.35 9.43
CA ARG A 172 -14.02 6.03 8.80
C ARG A 172 -14.96 6.01 7.59
N THR A 173 -14.40 5.95 6.39
CA THR A 173 -15.15 6.00 5.15
C THR A 173 -15.45 4.63 4.57
N ILE A 174 -14.54 3.69 4.73
CA ILE A 174 -14.67 2.32 4.20
C ILE A 174 -14.11 1.34 5.23
N TYR A 175 -14.82 0.25 5.45
CA TYR A 175 -14.35 -0.91 6.19
C TYR A 175 -14.98 -2.18 5.62
N SER A 176 -14.19 -3.21 5.54
CA SER A 176 -14.68 -4.56 5.31
C SER A 176 -15.14 -5.13 6.66
N SER A 177 -16.34 -5.62 6.71
CA SER A 177 -16.89 -6.34 7.88
C SER A 177 -16.54 -7.81 7.75
#